data_5b39b5ab6f2c6d3534dd19c16de4ee83
#
_entry.id   5b39b5ab6f2c6d3534dd19c16de4ee83
#
_cell.length_a   1.000
_cell.length_b   1.000
_cell.length_c   1.000
_cell.angle_alpha   90.00
_cell.angle_beta   90.00
_cell.angle_gamma   90.00
#
_symmetry.space_group_name_H-M   'P 1'
#
loop_
_entity.id
_entity.type
_entity.pdbx_description
1 polymer ?
#
loop_
_entity_poly.entity_id
_entity_poly.type
_entity_poly.pdbx_seq_one_letter_code
_entity_poly.pdbx_strand_id
1 'polypeptide(L)'
;MAYFVTGATGFIGRYLVEKLLQRGKPVYALVRKTSLKKLDALRTTLGATEKTLIAVPGDLAKKNFGLTDAEVKKLKGKIDHVFHLAAIYDLNASADDQKIANVDGTRNAVRFADAIGAGCFNHVSSIAAAGLYEGTFREDMFEEAEELDHPYFSTKHLSEGIVRKECKRPFRIYRPGFVVGHSKTGEIDKVDGPYYFFKTIQKLRQLLPPWMPTIGIEGGRINIVPVDFVASALDHLAHKKGLDGKCFHLTDPHPHRIGEVLNIFAKAAHAPQMTLRVNAKMFGFIPAPVIYGLASLAPVKRAIKVTLTDLGIPRDTFQFVNWPTRYDNREATKALKGSGIEVPPLETYAFRLWDYWERNLDPDLFIDRSLSGRVKGKVAVVTGGSSGIGQATAHKLAEAGAKVVIVARDPEKLAATQKEIAAKGGACFTYSCDLTDMAAIDALAKQILADHGGVDFLVNNAGRSIRRAVIGSIDRFHDFERTMQLNYFGAVKLILAFLPAMVAKKRGQIINISSIGVLSRAPRFSAYVASKAALDAFAECAASELLDKGIAFTNINMPLVRTPMIAPTKIYENVPTLSPEEAAGLVVEAILHKP
;
A
#
# COMPACT_ATOMS: atom_id res chain seq x y z
N MET A 1 -26.17 1.97 37.18
CA MET A 1 -26.13 1.08 36.02
C MET A 1 -25.23 1.67 34.96
N ALA A 2 -24.47 0.83 34.22
CA ALA A 2 -23.38 1.23 33.35
C ALA A 2 -23.35 0.41 32.05
N TYR A 3 -22.47 0.75 31.15
CA TYR A 3 -22.21 0.04 29.91
C TYR A 3 -20.85 -0.69 29.96
N PHE A 4 -20.74 -1.84 29.29
CA PHE A 4 -19.49 -2.53 29.08
C PHE A 4 -19.25 -2.68 27.58
N VAL A 5 -18.11 -2.20 27.08
CA VAL A 5 -17.83 -2.16 25.64
C VAL A 5 -16.53 -2.88 25.33
N THR A 6 -16.56 -3.90 24.49
CA THR A 6 -15.37 -4.44 23.86
C THR A 6 -15.15 -3.77 22.51
N GLY A 7 -13.90 -3.46 22.16
CA GLY A 7 -13.61 -2.73 20.93
C GLY A 7 -13.91 -1.22 21.00
N ALA A 8 -13.96 -0.64 22.20
CA ALA A 8 -14.25 0.78 22.44
C ALA A 8 -13.33 1.76 21.71
N THR A 9 -12.07 1.40 21.47
CA THR A 9 -11.08 2.21 20.76
C THR A 9 -11.02 1.93 19.25
N GLY A 10 -11.89 1.04 18.77
CA GLY A 10 -12.02 0.75 17.33
C GLY A 10 -12.91 1.78 16.61
N PHE A 11 -12.97 1.66 15.27
CA PHE A 11 -13.63 2.65 14.43
C PHE A 11 -15.10 2.89 14.82
N ILE A 12 -15.95 1.87 14.84
CA ILE A 12 -17.35 2.02 15.29
C ILE A 12 -17.41 2.30 16.79
N GLY A 13 -16.52 1.67 17.57
CA GLY A 13 -16.55 1.70 19.03
C GLY A 13 -16.42 3.11 19.61
N ARG A 14 -15.53 3.94 19.07
CA ARG A 14 -15.32 5.31 19.58
C ARG A 14 -16.57 6.20 19.42
N TYR A 15 -17.26 6.10 18.28
CA TYR A 15 -18.51 6.85 18.05
C TYR A 15 -19.67 6.31 18.90
N LEU A 16 -19.70 4.99 19.13
CA LEU A 16 -20.68 4.42 20.05
C LEU A 16 -20.41 4.86 21.50
N VAL A 17 -19.16 4.83 21.96
CA VAL A 17 -18.76 5.30 23.30
C VAL A 17 -19.17 6.76 23.52
N GLU A 18 -18.98 7.62 22.52
CA GLU A 18 -19.47 9.01 22.56
C GLU A 18 -20.97 9.08 22.84
N LYS A 19 -21.80 8.32 22.10
CA LYS A 19 -23.25 8.27 22.30
C LYS A 19 -23.62 7.74 23.69
N LEU A 20 -22.95 6.70 24.16
CA LEU A 20 -23.22 6.11 25.47
C LEU A 20 -22.87 7.07 26.63
N LEU A 21 -21.77 7.82 26.50
CA LEU A 21 -21.39 8.85 27.49
C LEU A 21 -22.41 9.99 27.55
N GLN A 22 -22.97 10.39 26.38
CA GLN A 22 -24.05 11.41 26.34
C GLN A 22 -25.31 11.00 27.12
N ARG A 23 -25.48 9.69 27.39
CA ARG A 23 -26.56 9.18 28.25
C ARG A 23 -26.28 9.34 29.76
N GLY A 24 -25.14 9.90 30.13
CA GLY A 24 -24.78 10.18 31.53
C GLY A 24 -24.44 8.95 32.38
N LYS A 25 -24.17 7.80 31.77
CA LYS A 25 -23.76 6.57 32.45
C LYS A 25 -22.31 6.22 32.19
N PRO A 26 -21.59 5.64 33.17
CA PRO A 26 -20.21 5.23 32.97
C PRO A 26 -20.11 4.09 31.97
N VAL A 27 -19.03 4.13 31.18
CA VAL A 27 -18.66 3.13 30.17
C VAL A 27 -17.39 2.41 30.61
N TYR A 28 -17.47 1.11 30.82
CA TYR A 28 -16.34 0.23 31.04
C TYR A 28 -15.82 -0.26 29.68
N ALA A 29 -14.60 0.10 29.34
CA ALA A 29 -13.98 -0.25 28.06
C ALA A 29 -12.95 -1.37 28.25
N LEU A 30 -13.21 -2.56 27.69
CA LEU A 30 -12.22 -3.63 27.63
C LEU A 30 -11.11 -3.22 26.67
N VAL A 31 -9.88 -3.13 27.18
CA VAL A 31 -8.69 -2.74 26.39
C VAL A 31 -7.49 -3.61 26.71
N ARG A 32 -6.68 -3.93 25.68
CA ARG A 32 -5.36 -4.55 25.89
C ARG A 32 -4.42 -3.53 26.52
N LYS A 33 -3.45 -3.98 27.31
CA LYS A 33 -2.43 -3.11 27.94
C LYS A 33 -1.74 -2.21 26.90
N THR A 34 -1.48 -2.72 25.69
CA THR A 34 -0.89 -1.97 24.57
C THR A 34 -1.81 -0.89 23.99
N SER A 35 -3.11 -0.93 24.27
CA SER A 35 -4.10 0.01 23.75
C SER A 35 -4.56 1.05 24.78
N LEU A 36 -4.00 1.08 25.98
CA LEU A 36 -4.33 2.07 27.02
C LEU A 36 -4.13 3.50 26.53
N LYS A 37 -3.01 3.79 25.85
CA LYS A 37 -2.74 5.12 25.27
C LYS A 37 -3.83 5.56 24.27
N LYS A 38 -4.43 4.61 23.52
CA LYS A 38 -5.54 4.91 22.59
C LYS A 38 -6.82 5.27 23.36
N LEU A 39 -7.05 4.63 24.49
CA LEU A 39 -8.19 4.96 25.34
C LEU A 39 -8.01 6.34 26.00
N ASP A 40 -6.80 6.69 26.41
CA ASP A 40 -6.51 8.00 27.00
C ASP A 40 -6.67 9.12 25.95
N ALA A 41 -6.22 8.89 24.72
CA ALA A 41 -6.49 9.79 23.60
C ALA A 41 -8.01 9.95 23.35
N LEU A 42 -8.77 8.86 23.39
CA LEU A 42 -10.22 8.89 23.24
C LEU A 42 -10.88 9.67 24.38
N ARG A 43 -10.44 9.51 25.64
CA ARG A 43 -10.89 10.32 26.78
C ARG A 43 -10.70 11.81 26.53
N THR A 44 -9.49 12.17 26.09
CA THR A 44 -9.17 13.58 25.78
C THR A 44 -10.08 14.13 24.69
N THR A 45 -10.27 13.38 23.60
CA THR A 45 -11.13 13.79 22.48
C THR A 45 -12.58 13.97 22.89
N LEU A 46 -13.10 13.10 23.78
CA LEU A 46 -14.50 13.13 24.22
C LEU A 46 -14.73 13.98 25.49
N GLY A 47 -13.69 14.59 26.05
CA GLY A 47 -13.79 15.29 27.34
C GLY A 47 -14.20 14.36 28.51
N ALA A 48 -13.93 13.06 28.38
CA ALA A 48 -14.29 12.06 29.37
C ALA A 48 -13.20 11.90 30.44
N THR A 49 -13.60 11.51 31.63
CA THR A 49 -12.70 11.25 32.75
C THR A 49 -12.51 9.75 32.98
N GLU A 50 -11.54 9.37 33.80
CA GLU A 50 -11.38 7.97 34.23
C GLU A 50 -12.58 7.40 35.00
N LYS A 51 -13.45 8.27 35.54
CA LYS A 51 -14.67 7.86 36.21
C LYS A 51 -15.84 7.64 35.25
N THR A 52 -15.82 8.29 34.09
CA THR A 52 -16.90 8.17 33.07
C THR A 52 -16.57 7.17 31.98
N LEU A 53 -15.29 7.11 31.55
CA LEU A 53 -14.79 6.10 30.61
C LEU A 53 -13.67 5.29 31.29
N ILE A 54 -14.08 4.15 31.87
CA ILE A 54 -13.26 3.35 32.79
C ILE A 54 -12.52 2.29 31.99
N ALA A 55 -11.18 2.25 32.12
CA ALA A 55 -10.38 1.20 31.53
C ALA A 55 -10.56 -0.12 32.27
N VAL A 56 -10.81 -1.20 31.53
CA VAL A 56 -10.74 -2.58 32.02
C VAL A 56 -9.63 -3.27 31.23
N PRO A 57 -8.40 -3.34 31.80
CA PRO A 57 -7.31 -4.02 31.13
C PRO A 57 -7.60 -5.53 31.05
N GLY A 58 -7.65 -6.07 29.82
CA GLY A 58 -7.94 -7.48 29.60
C GLY A 58 -7.69 -7.93 28.17
N ASP A 59 -7.91 -9.21 27.94
CA ASP A 59 -7.66 -9.88 26.67
C ASP A 59 -8.88 -10.72 26.28
N LEU A 60 -9.47 -10.43 25.14
CA LEU A 60 -10.66 -11.09 24.62
C LEU A 60 -10.46 -12.61 24.43
N ALA A 61 -9.23 -13.05 24.12
CA ALA A 61 -8.90 -14.47 23.95
C ALA A 61 -8.90 -15.26 25.26
N LYS A 62 -8.95 -14.60 26.43
CA LYS A 62 -8.87 -15.26 27.74
C LYS A 62 -10.26 -15.39 28.39
N LYS A 63 -10.44 -16.46 29.15
CA LYS A 63 -11.64 -16.63 29.99
C LYS A 63 -11.80 -15.41 30.91
N ASN A 64 -13.03 -14.89 31.01
CA ASN A 64 -13.34 -13.66 31.75
C ASN A 64 -12.41 -12.48 31.37
N PHE A 65 -11.86 -12.48 30.14
CA PHE A 65 -10.89 -11.49 29.65
C PHE A 65 -9.60 -11.42 30.45
N GLY A 66 -9.27 -12.46 31.24
CA GLY A 66 -8.15 -12.48 32.18
C GLY A 66 -8.38 -11.68 33.46
N LEU A 67 -9.61 -11.25 33.72
CA LEU A 67 -9.99 -10.60 34.98
C LEU A 67 -10.08 -11.63 36.10
N THR A 68 -9.72 -11.20 37.31
CA THR A 68 -9.88 -11.98 38.54
C THR A 68 -11.35 -12.12 38.91
N ASP A 69 -11.70 -13.15 39.68
CA ASP A 69 -13.07 -13.35 40.14
C ASP A 69 -13.59 -12.17 41.00
N ALA A 70 -12.69 -11.50 41.71
CA ALA A 70 -13.01 -10.29 42.46
C ALA A 70 -13.40 -9.11 41.55
N GLU A 71 -12.72 -8.93 40.40
CA GLU A 71 -13.03 -7.90 39.41
C GLU A 71 -14.35 -8.22 38.70
N VAL A 72 -14.58 -9.47 38.32
CA VAL A 72 -15.86 -9.90 37.73
C VAL A 72 -17.02 -9.67 38.74
N LYS A 73 -16.81 -10.03 40.00
CA LYS A 73 -17.83 -9.81 41.08
C LYS A 73 -18.15 -8.35 41.28
N LYS A 74 -17.17 -7.42 41.12
CA LYS A 74 -17.42 -5.96 41.21
C LYS A 74 -18.37 -5.45 40.13
N LEU A 75 -18.43 -6.09 38.97
CA LEU A 75 -19.28 -5.71 37.84
C LEU A 75 -20.67 -6.38 37.87
N LYS A 76 -20.81 -7.42 38.68
CA LYS A 76 -22.07 -8.20 38.76
C LYS A 76 -23.25 -7.33 39.12
N GLY A 77 -24.30 -7.37 38.28
CA GLY A 77 -25.56 -6.62 38.45
C GLY A 77 -25.45 -5.11 38.22
N LYS A 78 -24.28 -4.60 37.75
CA LYS A 78 -24.08 -3.17 37.51
C LYS A 78 -24.16 -2.79 36.04
N ILE A 79 -24.09 -3.75 35.13
CA ILE A 79 -24.02 -3.52 33.69
C ILE A 79 -25.39 -3.73 33.06
N ASP A 80 -25.95 -2.67 32.46
CA ASP A 80 -27.20 -2.72 31.72
C ASP A 80 -27.01 -3.38 30.36
N HIS A 81 -26.01 -2.91 29.61
CA HIS A 81 -25.75 -3.40 28.28
C HIS A 81 -24.26 -3.73 28.12
N VAL A 82 -23.96 -4.91 27.59
CA VAL A 82 -22.68 -5.27 27.05
C VAL A 82 -22.74 -5.05 25.54
N PHE A 83 -21.83 -4.24 25.00
CA PHE A 83 -21.64 -4.05 23.56
C PHE A 83 -20.39 -4.77 23.10
N HIS A 84 -20.55 -5.76 22.25
CA HIS A 84 -19.46 -6.56 21.73
C HIS A 84 -19.16 -6.17 20.27
N LEU A 85 -18.16 -5.28 20.11
CA LEU A 85 -17.71 -4.79 18.80
C LEU A 85 -16.31 -5.31 18.45
N ALA A 86 -15.57 -5.84 19.43
CA ALA A 86 -14.21 -6.30 19.21
C ALA A 86 -14.21 -7.51 18.27
N ALA A 87 -13.59 -7.32 17.11
CA ALA A 87 -13.34 -8.35 16.11
C ALA A 87 -12.09 -7.96 15.31
N ILE A 88 -11.39 -8.94 14.77
CA ILE A 88 -10.41 -8.69 13.72
C ILE A 88 -11.17 -8.57 12.41
N TYR A 89 -11.07 -7.38 11.82
CA TYR A 89 -11.53 -7.07 10.48
C TYR A 89 -10.29 -6.71 9.65
N ASP A 90 -9.59 -7.70 9.18
CA ASP A 90 -8.48 -7.57 8.25
C ASP A 90 -8.50 -8.78 7.32
N LEU A 91 -8.74 -8.53 6.04
CA LEU A 91 -8.78 -9.58 5.01
C LEU A 91 -7.42 -10.30 4.86
N ASN A 92 -6.33 -9.67 5.30
CA ASN A 92 -4.99 -10.23 5.26
C ASN A 92 -4.58 -10.95 6.57
N ALA A 93 -5.42 -10.89 7.62
CA ALA A 93 -5.14 -11.60 8.87
C ALA A 93 -5.24 -13.12 8.68
N SER A 94 -4.41 -13.88 9.39
CA SER A 94 -4.46 -15.34 9.32
C SER A 94 -5.83 -15.88 9.76
N ALA A 95 -6.24 -17.02 9.21
CA ALA A 95 -7.50 -17.67 9.58
C ALA A 95 -7.56 -18.00 11.07
N ASP A 96 -6.43 -18.39 11.67
CA ASP A 96 -6.32 -18.71 13.09
C ASP A 96 -6.49 -17.47 13.97
N ASP A 97 -5.85 -16.35 13.64
CA ASP A 97 -6.02 -15.10 14.37
C ASP A 97 -7.46 -14.60 14.32
N GLN A 98 -8.11 -14.71 13.16
CA GLN A 98 -9.52 -14.36 13.00
C GLN A 98 -10.41 -15.28 13.83
N LYS A 99 -10.15 -16.59 13.87
CA LYS A 99 -10.90 -17.54 14.68
C LYS A 99 -10.78 -17.25 16.18
N ILE A 100 -9.56 -17.05 16.66
CA ILE A 100 -9.30 -16.74 18.09
C ILE A 100 -10.02 -15.44 18.50
N ALA A 101 -9.88 -14.39 17.69
CA ALA A 101 -10.45 -13.09 18.05
C ALA A 101 -11.97 -13.03 17.86
N ASN A 102 -12.49 -13.55 16.75
CA ASN A 102 -13.90 -13.40 16.41
C ASN A 102 -14.77 -14.50 17.03
N VAL A 103 -14.33 -15.76 17.01
CA VAL A 103 -15.14 -16.90 17.49
C VAL A 103 -14.93 -17.10 18.99
N ASP A 104 -13.69 -17.35 19.43
CA ASP A 104 -13.41 -17.62 20.84
C ASP A 104 -13.58 -16.36 21.68
N GLY A 105 -13.22 -15.18 21.12
CA GLY A 105 -13.47 -13.89 21.75
C GLY A 105 -14.95 -13.63 21.98
N THR A 106 -15.83 -13.93 21.02
CA THR A 106 -17.28 -13.80 21.18
C THR A 106 -17.82 -14.77 22.24
N ARG A 107 -17.34 -16.03 22.25
CA ARG A 107 -17.73 -17.00 23.27
C ARG A 107 -17.33 -16.54 24.68
N ASN A 108 -16.14 -15.97 24.83
CA ASN A 108 -15.70 -15.39 26.11
C ASN A 108 -16.55 -14.17 26.50
N ALA A 109 -16.97 -13.33 25.53
CA ALA A 109 -17.82 -12.19 25.80
C ALA A 109 -19.23 -12.58 26.23
N VAL A 110 -19.82 -13.59 25.61
CA VAL A 110 -21.12 -14.17 26.02
C VAL A 110 -21.04 -14.73 27.45
N ARG A 111 -20.04 -15.57 27.73
CA ARG A 111 -19.85 -16.14 29.07
C ARG A 111 -19.61 -15.08 30.15
N PHE A 112 -18.87 -14.05 29.81
CA PHE A 112 -18.65 -12.92 30.70
C PHE A 112 -19.95 -12.14 30.97
N ALA A 113 -20.75 -11.85 29.94
CA ALA A 113 -22.06 -11.19 30.12
C ALA A 113 -23.01 -12.00 31.01
N ASP A 114 -23.00 -13.33 30.86
CA ASP A 114 -23.75 -14.24 31.73
C ASP A 114 -23.22 -14.19 33.17
N ALA A 115 -21.90 -14.25 33.37
CA ALA A 115 -21.27 -14.25 34.70
C ALA A 115 -21.55 -12.96 35.51
N ILE A 116 -21.56 -11.81 34.84
CA ILE A 116 -21.85 -10.52 35.46
C ILE A 116 -23.35 -10.22 35.57
N GLY A 117 -24.20 -11.05 34.98
CA GLY A 117 -25.66 -10.83 34.99
C GLY A 117 -26.06 -9.57 34.21
N ALA A 118 -25.47 -9.33 33.03
CA ALA A 118 -25.76 -8.17 32.20
C ALA A 118 -27.25 -8.09 31.81
N GLY A 119 -27.79 -6.89 31.69
CA GLY A 119 -29.20 -6.69 31.30
C GLY A 119 -29.48 -7.12 29.87
N CYS A 120 -28.59 -6.76 28.92
CA CYS A 120 -28.69 -7.14 27.51
C CYS A 120 -27.30 -7.28 26.89
N PHE A 121 -27.14 -8.25 25.98
CA PHE A 121 -25.93 -8.44 25.17
C PHE A 121 -26.18 -7.94 23.74
N ASN A 122 -25.41 -6.95 23.29
CA ASN A 122 -25.50 -6.34 21.97
C ASN A 122 -24.31 -6.78 21.14
N HIS A 123 -24.53 -7.64 20.16
CA HIS A 123 -23.49 -8.20 19.29
C HIS A 123 -23.43 -7.47 17.95
N VAL A 124 -22.28 -6.88 17.62
CA VAL A 124 -22.04 -6.29 16.30
C VAL A 124 -21.42 -7.35 15.39
N SER A 125 -22.28 -8.00 14.63
CA SER A 125 -21.95 -8.94 13.56
C SER A 125 -21.54 -8.19 12.27
N SER A 126 -21.95 -8.67 11.12
CA SER A 126 -21.78 -8.04 9.79
C SER A 126 -22.76 -8.66 8.81
N ILE A 127 -23.11 -7.96 7.75
CA ILE A 127 -23.79 -8.58 6.58
C ILE A 127 -23.00 -9.77 6.01
N ALA A 128 -21.69 -9.82 6.24
CA ALA A 128 -20.81 -10.94 5.85
C ALA A 128 -21.21 -12.28 6.52
N ALA A 129 -21.99 -12.28 7.59
CA ALA A 129 -22.51 -13.50 8.21
C ALA A 129 -23.48 -14.29 7.30
N ALA A 130 -24.02 -13.66 6.25
CA ALA A 130 -24.82 -14.32 5.21
C ALA A 130 -23.98 -15.08 4.17
N GLY A 131 -22.65 -14.92 4.18
CA GLY A 131 -21.79 -15.44 3.11
C GLY A 131 -22.10 -14.77 1.77
N LEU A 132 -22.12 -15.55 0.71
CA LEU A 132 -22.49 -15.12 -0.65
C LEU A 132 -23.87 -15.65 -1.06
N TYR A 133 -24.83 -15.65 -0.13
CA TYR A 133 -26.19 -16.12 -0.36
C TYR A 133 -26.80 -15.47 -1.62
N GLU A 134 -27.32 -16.29 -2.52
CA GLU A 134 -27.97 -15.79 -3.74
C GLU A 134 -29.42 -15.38 -3.45
N GLY A 135 -29.72 -14.09 -3.48
CA GLY A 135 -31.07 -13.57 -3.29
C GLY A 135 -31.16 -12.48 -2.24
N THR A 136 -32.31 -12.40 -1.54
CA THR A 136 -32.55 -11.42 -0.47
C THR A 136 -32.44 -12.09 0.90
N PHE A 137 -31.37 -11.78 1.61
CA PHE A 137 -31.13 -12.25 2.97
C PHE A 137 -31.90 -11.37 3.94
N ARG A 138 -32.84 -11.97 4.70
CA ARG A 138 -33.68 -11.24 5.65
C ARG A 138 -33.04 -11.20 7.04
N GLU A 139 -33.52 -10.32 7.89
CA GLU A 139 -33.02 -10.12 9.26
C GLU A 139 -33.28 -11.34 10.16
N ASP A 140 -34.32 -12.13 9.88
CA ASP A 140 -34.66 -13.39 10.58
C ASP A 140 -33.84 -14.60 10.11
N MET A 141 -33.19 -14.53 8.95
CA MET A 141 -32.37 -15.61 8.39
C MET A 141 -31.01 -15.71 9.06
N PHE A 142 -30.54 -16.95 9.22
CA PHE A 142 -29.20 -17.25 9.75
C PHE A 142 -28.65 -18.57 9.18
N GLU A 143 -29.38 -19.67 9.31
CA GLU A 143 -28.91 -21.01 8.87
C GLU A 143 -28.85 -21.13 7.34
N GLU A 144 -29.51 -20.23 6.62
CA GLU A 144 -29.55 -20.17 5.15
C GLU A 144 -28.29 -19.51 4.54
N ALA A 145 -27.28 -19.16 5.33
CA ALA A 145 -26.03 -18.59 4.83
C ALA A 145 -25.32 -19.58 3.88
N GLU A 146 -24.75 -19.04 2.79
CA GLU A 146 -24.10 -19.82 1.73
C GLU A 146 -22.66 -19.35 1.49
N GLU A 147 -21.80 -20.22 0.94
CA GLU A 147 -20.41 -19.92 0.56
C GLU A 147 -19.60 -19.26 1.68
N LEU A 148 -19.50 -19.93 2.82
CA LEU A 148 -18.79 -19.48 4.02
C LEU A 148 -17.27 -19.82 4.02
N ASP A 149 -16.69 -20.18 2.89
CA ASP A 149 -15.28 -20.64 2.78
C ASP A 149 -14.26 -19.55 3.12
N HIS A 150 -14.63 -18.29 2.89
CA HIS A 150 -13.75 -17.18 3.25
C HIS A 150 -13.66 -17.03 4.78
N PRO A 151 -12.45 -16.97 5.40
CA PRO A 151 -12.29 -16.94 6.86
C PRO A 151 -13.09 -15.83 7.56
N TYR A 152 -13.24 -14.68 6.93
CA TYR A 152 -14.03 -13.58 7.48
C TYR A 152 -15.53 -13.91 7.53
N PHE A 153 -16.09 -14.50 6.46
CA PHE A 153 -17.51 -14.90 6.43
C PHE A 153 -17.78 -15.98 7.45
N SER A 154 -16.96 -17.03 7.43
CA SER A 154 -17.04 -18.14 8.37
C SER A 154 -16.99 -17.68 9.82
N THR A 155 -15.99 -16.86 10.18
CA THR A 155 -15.83 -16.42 11.58
C THR A 155 -16.94 -15.47 12.03
N LYS A 156 -17.51 -14.64 11.15
CA LYS A 156 -18.66 -13.78 11.45
C LYS A 156 -19.94 -14.60 11.63
N HIS A 157 -20.18 -15.59 10.79
CA HIS A 157 -21.31 -16.50 10.93
C HIS A 157 -21.19 -17.31 12.24
N LEU A 158 -20.04 -17.94 12.49
CA LEU A 158 -19.81 -18.74 13.70
C LEU A 158 -19.96 -17.89 14.98
N SER A 159 -19.44 -16.67 14.99
CA SER A 159 -19.58 -15.78 16.16
C SER A 159 -21.03 -15.40 16.46
N GLU A 160 -21.81 -15.14 15.42
CA GLU A 160 -23.24 -14.89 15.57
C GLU A 160 -24.00 -16.13 16.07
N GLY A 161 -23.66 -17.33 15.56
CA GLY A 161 -24.20 -18.62 16.03
C GLY A 161 -23.95 -18.86 17.51
N ILE A 162 -22.79 -18.47 18.03
CA ILE A 162 -22.48 -18.55 19.47
C ILE A 162 -23.47 -17.67 20.28
N VAL A 163 -23.73 -16.44 19.84
CA VAL A 163 -24.66 -15.56 20.54
C VAL A 163 -26.06 -16.15 20.55
N ARG A 164 -26.52 -16.66 19.41
CA ARG A 164 -27.85 -17.28 19.28
C ARG A 164 -28.03 -18.53 20.12
N LYS A 165 -26.99 -19.38 20.22
CA LYS A 165 -27.06 -20.70 20.86
C LYS A 165 -26.61 -20.70 22.32
N GLU A 166 -25.60 -19.87 22.70
CA GLU A 166 -24.97 -19.96 24.02
C GLU A 166 -25.33 -18.78 24.95
N CYS A 167 -25.84 -17.61 24.45
CA CYS A 167 -26.13 -16.47 25.30
C CYS A 167 -27.40 -16.68 26.13
N LYS A 168 -27.27 -16.62 27.46
CA LYS A 168 -28.41 -16.77 28.42
C LYS A 168 -29.04 -15.43 28.78
N ARG A 169 -28.42 -14.31 28.33
CA ARG A 169 -28.97 -12.97 28.55
C ARG A 169 -29.85 -12.57 27.38
N PRO A 170 -30.81 -11.64 27.56
CA PRO A 170 -31.43 -10.96 26.44
C PRO A 170 -30.33 -10.46 25.49
N PHE A 171 -30.48 -10.69 24.18
CA PHE A 171 -29.47 -10.28 23.22
C PHE A 171 -30.09 -9.61 22.01
N ARG A 172 -29.27 -8.81 21.30
CA ARG A 172 -29.59 -8.20 20.01
C ARG A 172 -28.40 -8.31 19.10
N ILE A 173 -28.66 -8.53 17.82
CA ILE A 173 -27.64 -8.71 16.81
C ILE A 173 -27.76 -7.60 15.78
N TYR A 174 -26.63 -7.03 15.38
CA TYR A 174 -26.57 -5.96 14.40
C TYR A 174 -25.64 -6.37 13.28
N ARG A 175 -26.10 -6.30 12.04
CA ARG A 175 -25.34 -6.62 10.85
C ARG A 175 -25.13 -5.34 10.02
N PRO A 176 -24.11 -4.53 10.30
CA PRO A 176 -23.81 -3.37 9.48
C PRO A 176 -23.34 -3.79 8.09
N GLY A 177 -23.62 -2.94 7.09
CA GLY A 177 -23.04 -3.01 5.75
C GLY A 177 -21.55 -2.65 5.74
N PHE A 178 -21.04 -2.26 4.59
CA PHE A 178 -19.69 -1.70 4.49
C PHE A 178 -19.64 -0.34 5.16
N VAL A 179 -18.98 -0.28 6.32
CA VAL A 179 -18.91 0.95 7.12
C VAL A 179 -17.81 1.85 6.59
N VAL A 180 -18.21 3.03 6.12
CA VAL A 180 -17.30 4.07 5.63
C VAL A 180 -17.15 5.20 6.65
N GLY A 181 -16.33 6.20 6.32
CA GLY A 181 -16.07 7.35 7.17
C GLY A 181 -17.33 8.09 7.63
N HIS A 182 -17.15 8.98 8.59
CA HIS A 182 -18.21 9.78 9.17
C HIS A 182 -18.84 10.71 8.13
N SER A 183 -20.17 10.73 8.02
CA SER A 183 -20.89 11.47 6.96
C SER A 183 -20.68 12.99 6.98
N LYS A 184 -20.35 13.57 8.13
CA LYS A 184 -20.13 15.02 8.30
C LYS A 184 -18.66 15.43 8.21
N THR A 185 -17.72 14.57 8.61
CA THR A 185 -16.28 14.89 8.66
C THR A 185 -15.43 14.14 7.67
N GLY A 186 -15.93 13.04 7.11
CA GLY A 186 -15.17 12.13 6.25
C GLY A 186 -14.21 11.22 7.01
N GLU A 187 -14.05 11.39 8.31
CA GLU A 187 -13.03 10.72 9.13
C GLU A 187 -13.16 9.20 9.11
N ILE A 188 -12.05 8.53 8.81
CA ILE A 188 -11.89 7.07 8.82
C ILE A 188 -10.49 6.70 9.29
N ASP A 189 -10.33 5.53 9.92
CA ASP A 189 -9.06 5.10 10.51
C ASP A 189 -8.11 4.44 9.51
N LYS A 190 -8.63 3.81 8.47
CA LYS A 190 -7.83 3.05 7.50
C LYS A 190 -8.49 2.98 6.13
N VAL A 191 -7.68 2.71 5.13
CA VAL A 191 -8.15 2.43 3.76
C VAL A 191 -8.73 1.02 3.72
N ASP A 192 -10.03 0.91 3.38
CA ASP A 192 -10.76 -0.35 3.29
C ASP A 192 -11.97 -0.24 2.34
N GLY A 193 -12.50 -1.36 1.84
CA GLY A 193 -13.69 -1.37 0.97
C GLY A 193 -13.54 -0.48 -0.27
N PRO A 194 -14.46 0.48 -0.49
CA PRO A 194 -14.42 1.33 -1.69
C PRO A 194 -13.18 2.24 -1.77
N TYR A 195 -12.48 2.49 -0.66
CA TYR A 195 -11.28 3.32 -0.64
C TYR A 195 -10.10 2.72 -1.41
N TYR A 196 -10.05 1.41 -1.65
CA TYR A 196 -9.03 0.80 -2.51
C TYR A 196 -9.04 1.35 -3.94
N PHE A 197 -10.17 1.86 -4.41
CA PHE A 197 -10.29 2.45 -5.75
C PHE A 197 -9.92 3.94 -5.80
N PHE A 198 -9.74 4.60 -4.64
CA PHE A 198 -9.47 6.03 -4.61
C PHE A 198 -8.15 6.40 -5.31
N LYS A 199 -7.11 5.59 -5.14
CA LYS A 199 -5.84 5.80 -5.85
C LYS A 199 -5.98 5.67 -7.36
N THR A 200 -6.83 4.77 -7.83
CA THR A 200 -7.16 4.62 -9.26
C THR A 200 -7.88 5.86 -9.78
N ILE A 201 -8.89 6.32 -9.06
CA ILE A 201 -9.65 7.54 -9.41
C ILE A 201 -8.73 8.76 -9.42
N GLN A 202 -7.82 8.89 -8.46
CA GLN A 202 -6.83 9.97 -8.41
C GLN A 202 -5.90 9.97 -9.63
N LYS A 203 -5.38 8.80 -10.02
CA LYS A 203 -4.54 8.66 -11.23
C LYS A 203 -5.31 8.99 -12.49
N LEU A 204 -6.57 8.54 -12.61
CA LEU A 204 -7.43 8.91 -13.76
C LEU A 204 -7.64 10.42 -13.84
N ARG A 205 -7.89 11.10 -12.71
CA ARG A 205 -7.99 12.56 -12.64
C ARG A 205 -6.71 13.27 -13.11
N GLN A 206 -5.54 12.70 -12.84
CA GLN A 206 -4.25 13.28 -13.25
C GLN A 206 -3.96 13.08 -14.75
N LEU A 207 -4.43 11.99 -15.33
CA LEU A 207 -4.12 11.60 -16.71
C LEU A 207 -5.15 12.08 -17.73
N LEU A 208 -6.41 12.25 -17.32
CA LEU A 208 -7.54 12.53 -18.22
C LEU A 208 -8.36 13.72 -17.72
N PRO A 209 -8.88 14.55 -18.61
CA PRO A 209 -9.78 15.65 -18.22
C PRO A 209 -11.12 15.12 -17.70
N PRO A 210 -11.80 15.82 -16.77
CA PRO A 210 -13.04 15.35 -16.12
C PRO A 210 -14.21 15.03 -17.08
N TRP A 211 -14.24 15.67 -18.25
CA TRP A 211 -15.28 15.50 -19.25
C TRP A 211 -15.07 14.28 -20.16
N MET A 212 -13.90 13.63 -20.11
CA MET A 212 -13.59 12.49 -20.99
C MET A 212 -14.40 11.26 -20.56
N PRO A 213 -15.19 10.65 -21.46
CA PRO A 213 -15.90 9.42 -21.14
C PRO A 213 -14.92 8.25 -20.96
N THR A 214 -15.17 7.44 -19.95
CA THR A 214 -14.39 6.23 -19.70
C THR A 214 -15.27 4.99 -19.71
N ILE A 215 -14.64 3.84 -19.99
CA ILE A 215 -15.28 2.53 -19.90
C ILE A 215 -14.93 1.94 -18.54
N GLY A 216 -15.93 1.42 -17.85
CA GLY A 216 -15.74 0.81 -16.55
C GLY A 216 -16.48 -0.49 -16.36
N ILE A 217 -16.38 -1.05 -15.17
CA ILE A 217 -16.98 -2.32 -14.80
C ILE A 217 -18.28 -2.05 -14.04
N GLU A 218 -19.34 -2.76 -14.42
CA GLU A 218 -20.55 -2.86 -13.60
C GLU A 218 -20.51 -4.15 -12.81
N GLY A 219 -20.96 -4.07 -11.56
CA GLY A 219 -20.98 -5.21 -10.64
C GLY A 219 -22.29 -5.34 -9.87
N GLY A 220 -22.26 -6.15 -8.83
CA GLY A 220 -23.35 -6.31 -7.88
C GLY A 220 -23.67 -5.00 -7.14
N ARG A 221 -24.68 -5.08 -6.27
CA ARG A 221 -25.01 -3.98 -5.35
C ARG A 221 -24.14 -4.05 -4.11
N ILE A 222 -23.60 -2.93 -3.69
CA ILE A 222 -22.81 -2.81 -2.48
C ILE A 222 -23.55 -1.95 -1.46
N ASN A 223 -23.61 -2.40 -0.23
CA ASN A 223 -24.33 -1.70 0.82
C ASN A 223 -23.37 -0.90 1.69
N ILE A 224 -23.31 0.41 1.45
CA ILE A 224 -22.39 1.35 2.11
C ILE A 224 -23.17 2.18 3.13
N VAL A 225 -22.64 2.27 4.34
CA VAL A 225 -23.24 3.06 5.44
C VAL A 225 -22.17 3.84 6.19
N PRO A 226 -22.41 5.09 6.58
CA PRO A 226 -21.44 5.88 7.34
C PRO A 226 -21.44 5.45 8.83
N VAL A 227 -20.28 5.60 9.49
CA VAL A 227 -20.06 5.14 10.86
C VAL A 227 -20.98 5.83 11.89
N ASP A 228 -21.30 7.09 11.68
CA ASP A 228 -22.19 7.86 12.55
C ASP A 228 -23.65 7.37 12.51
N PHE A 229 -24.13 6.91 11.35
CA PHE A 229 -25.40 6.21 11.26
C PHE A 229 -25.34 4.91 12.06
N VAL A 230 -24.31 4.08 11.86
CA VAL A 230 -24.17 2.78 12.54
C VAL A 230 -24.13 2.97 14.07
N ALA A 231 -23.31 3.90 14.57
CA ALA A 231 -23.21 4.19 15.99
C ALA A 231 -24.54 4.71 16.59
N SER A 232 -25.23 5.59 15.87
CA SER A 232 -26.52 6.13 16.30
C SER A 232 -27.62 5.06 16.31
N ALA A 233 -27.65 4.20 15.28
CA ALA A 233 -28.59 3.09 15.21
C ALA A 233 -28.35 2.06 16.32
N LEU A 234 -27.07 1.69 16.56
CA LEU A 234 -26.70 0.79 17.67
C LEU A 234 -27.18 1.34 19.02
N ASP A 235 -26.90 2.61 19.31
CA ASP A 235 -27.33 3.25 20.56
C ASP A 235 -28.85 3.26 20.71
N HIS A 236 -29.58 3.70 19.67
CA HIS A 236 -31.03 3.77 19.71
C HIS A 236 -31.68 2.38 19.89
N LEU A 237 -31.29 1.43 19.03
CA LEU A 237 -31.87 0.08 19.03
C LEU A 237 -31.52 -0.68 20.31
N ALA A 238 -30.33 -0.47 20.89
CA ALA A 238 -29.96 -1.10 22.16
C ALA A 238 -30.84 -0.65 23.35
N HIS A 239 -31.39 0.55 23.31
CA HIS A 239 -32.21 1.11 24.40
C HIS A 239 -33.72 1.02 24.16
N LYS A 240 -34.15 0.65 22.94
CA LYS A 240 -35.57 0.47 22.62
C LYS A 240 -36.10 -0.83 23.20
N LYS A 241 -37.23 -0.78 23.93
CA LYS A 241 -37.87 -1.96 24.57
C LYS A 241 -38.49 -2.91 23.53
N GLY A 242 -38.58 -4.18 23.85
CA GLY A 242 -39.27 -5.19 23.04
C GLY A 242 -38.50 -5.67 21.80
N LEU A 243 -37.16 -5.49 21.76
CA LEU A 243 -36.34 -5.88 20.64
C LEU A 243 -35.40 -7.07 20.94
N ASP A 244 -35.57 -7.71 22.09
CA ASP A 244 -34.70 -8.82 22.50
C ASP A 244 -34.89 -10.02 21.58
N GLY A 245 -33.77 -10.73 21.27
CA GLY A 245 -33.73 -11.86 20.34
C GLY A 245 -33.74 -11.46 18.86
N LYS A 246 -33.85 -10.17 18.52
CA LYS A 246 -33.90 -9.70 17.14
C LYS A 246 -32.52 -9.44 16.55
N CYS A 247 -32.47 -9.59 15.22
CA CYS A 247 -31.34 -9.20 14.39
C CYS A 247 -31.75 -7.99 13.53
N PHE A 248 -30.81 -7.08 13.27
CA PHE A 248 -31.04 -5.86 12.52
C PHE A 248 -29.96 -5.68 11.45
N HIS A 249 -30.37 -5.50 10.21
CA HIS A 249 -29.48 -5.10 9.13
C HIS A 249 -29.32 -3.57 9.15
N LEU A 250 -28.14 -3.09 9.55
CA LEU A 250 -27.83 -1.67 9.49
C LEU A 250 -27.25 -1.34 8.10
N THR A 251 -28.15 -1.28 7.14
CA THR A 251 -27.85 -1.21 5.70
C THR A 251 -28.65 -0.09 5.03
N ASP A 252 -28.15 0.39 3.90
CA ASP A 252 -28.88 1.33 3.07
C ASP A 252 -30.07 0.61 2.40
N PRO A 253 -31.30 1.11 2.52
CA PRO A 253 -32.47 0.54 1.85
C PRO A 253 -32.38 0.65 0.31
N HIS A 254 -31.55 1.55 -0.21
CA HIS A 254 -31.38 1.82 -1.64
C HIS A 254 -29.91 1.65 -2.09
N PRO A 255 -29.32 0.45 -1.94
CA PRO A 255 -27.89 0.25 -2.21
C PRO A 255 -27.55 0.44 -3.70
N HIS A 256 -26.49 1.17 -3.95
CA HIS A 256 -25.97 1.42 -5.29
C HIS A 256 -25.26 0.21 -5.89
N ARG A 257 -25.21 0.12 -7.22
CA ARG A 257 -24.29 -0.79 -7.90
C ARG A 257 -22.85 -0.27 -7.78
N ILE A 258 -21.89 -1.18 -7.87
CA ILE A 258 -20.46 -0.81 -7.73
C ILE A 258 -20.05 0.26 -8.73
N GLY A 259 -20.46 0.16 -10.01
CA GLY A 259 -20.16 1.17 -10.99
C GLY A 259 -20.78 2.55 -10.68
N GLU A 260 -21.95 2.57 -10.04
CA GLU A 260 -22.56 3.80 -9.54
C GLU A 260 -21.75 4.41 -8.39
N VAL A 261 -21.32 3.59 -7.42
CA VAL A 261 -20.47 4.02 -6.31
C VAL A 261 -19.16 4.62 -6.81
N LEU A 262 -18.52 3.95 -7.77
CA LEU A 262 -17.26 4.45 -8.35
C LEU A 262 -17.48 5.78 -9.09
N ASN A 263 -18.60 5.96 -9.77
CA ASN A 263 -18.94 7.24 -10.40
C ASN A 263 -19.26 8.34 -9.39
N ILE A 264 -19.92 8.02 -8.28
CA ILE A 264 -20.16 8.98 -7.19
C ILE A 264 -18.81 9.48 -6.64
N PHE A 265 -17.85 8.58 -6.39
CA PHE A 265 -16.52 8.97 -5.95
C PHE A 265 -15.69 9.67 -7.04
N ALA A 266 -15.81 9.26 -8.30
CA ALA A 266 -15.16 9.96 -9.40
C ALA A 266 -15.67 11.41 -9.53
N LYS A 267 -16.98 11.61 -9.38
CA LYS A 267 -17.58 12.96 -9.34
C LYS A 267 -17.06 13.76 -8.13
N ALA A 268 -17.01 13.16 -6.95
CA ALA A 268 -16.47 13.77 -5.73
C ALA A 268 -15.00 14.19 -5.90
N ALA A 269 -14.23 13.39 -6.64
CA ALA A 269 -12.82 13.62 -6.95
C ALA A 269 -12.57 14.59 -8.11
N HIS A 270 -13.60 15.07 -8.80
CA HIS A 270 -13.48 15.78 -10.09
C HIS A 270 -12.72 14.97 -11.15
N ALA A 271 -12.89 13.65 -11.17
CA ALA A 271 -12.29 12.72 -12.11
C ALA A 271 -13.27 12.33 -13.24
N PRO A 272 -12.77 11.78 -14.35
CA PRO A 272 -13.60 11.24 -15.42
C PRO A 272 -14.56 10.16 -14.90
N GLN A 273 -15.79 10.15 -15.38
CA GLN A 273 -16.81 9.18 -14.99
C GLN A 273 -16.93 8.07 -16.04
N MET A 274 -17.29 6.88 -15.61
CA MET A 274 -17.59 5.75 -16.48
C MET A 274 -18.96 5.96 -17.13
N THR A 275 -18.98 6.30 -18.41
CA THR A 275 -20.20 6.49 -19.21
C THR A 275 -20.73 5.18 -19.77
N LEU A 276 -19.83 4.27 -20.13
CA LEU A 276 -20.17 2.90 -20.52
C LEU A 276 -19.71 1.94 -19.42
N ARG A 277 -20.64 1.24 -18.81
CA ARG A 277 -20.36 0.24 -17.76
C ARG A 277 -20.69 -1.15 -18.28
N VAL A 278 -19.68 -2.01 -18.37
CA VAL A 278 -19.81 -3.36 -18.90
C VAL A 278 -20.00 -4.32 -17.74
N ASN A 279 -21.11 -5.04 -17.71
CA ASN A 279 -21.36 -6.04 -16.70
C ASN A 279 -20.47 -7.27 -16.95
N ALA A 280 -19.61 -7.59 -15.99
CA ALA A 280 -18.73 -8.77 -16.08
C ALA A 280 -19.51 -10.08 -16.32
N LYS A 281 -20.75 -10.18 -15.86
CA LYS A 281 -21.64 -11.33 -16.14
C LYS A 281 -22.02 -11.44 -17.63
N MET A 282 -21.97 -10.36 -18.42
CA MET A 282 -22.23 -10.43 -19.87
C MET A 282 -21.15 -11.21 -20.63
N PHE A 283 -19.98 -11.41 -20.04
CA PHE A 283 -18.93 -12.27 -20.59
C PHE A 283 -19.05 -13.72 -20.14
N GLY A 284 -20.09 -14.07 -19.38
CA GLY A 284 -20.33 -15.41 -18.87
C GLY A 284 -20.58 -16.49 -19.96
N PHE A 285 -20.82 -16.06 -21.23
CA PHE A 285 -20.84 -16.96 -22.37
C PHE A 285 -19.43 -17.39 -22.83
N ILE A 286 -18.37 -16.68 -22.41
CA ILE A 286 -17.00 -17.09 -22.67
C ILE A 286 -16.64 -18.14 -21.61
N PRO A 287 -16.34 -19.38 -22.02
CA PRO A 287 -16.00 -20.42 -21.07
C PRO A 287 -14.86 -19.98 -20.14
N ALA A 288 -15.02 -20.25 -18.84
CA ALA A 288 -14.01 -19.88 -17.84
C ALA A 288 -12.58 -20.29 -18.24
N PRO A 289 -12.32 -21.48 -18.86
CA PRO A 289 -10.99 -21.82 -19.36
C PRO A 289 -10.43 -20.85 -20.40
N VAL A 290 -11.28 -20.24 -21.24
CA VAL A 290 -10.84 -19.24 -22.24
C VAL A 290 -10.47 -17.95 -21.57
N ILE A 291 -11.25 -17.47 -20.60
CA ILE A 291 -10.94 -16.29 -19.80
C ILE A 291 -9.64 -16.51 -19.00
N TYR A 292 -9.50 -17.66 -18.34
CA TYR A 292 -8.27 -18.04 -17.64
C TYR A 292 -7.09 -18.20 -18.60
N GLY A 293 -7.32 -18.76 -19.80
CA GLY A 293 -6.32 -18.88 -20.86
C GLY A 293 -5.81 -17.50 -21.31
N LEU A 294 -6.70 -16.56 -21.62
CA LEU A 294 -6.34 -15.19 -22.00
C LEU A 294 -5.66 -14.43 -20.85
N ALA A 295 -6.18 -14.56 -19.62
CA ALA A 295 -5.59 -13.95 -18.44
C ALA A 295 -4.25 -14.60 -18.04
N SER A 296 -3.98 -15.83 -18.45
CA SER A 296 -2.71 -16.55 -18.24
C SER A 296 -1.63 -16.19 -19.26
N LEU A 297 -1.99 -15.58 -20.38
CA LEU A 297 -1.02 -15.09 -21.35
C LEU A 297 -0.04 -14.13 -20.67
N ALA A 298 1.24 -14.36 -20.84
CA ALA A 298 2.29 -13.61 -20.13
C ALA A 298 2.12 -12.08 -20.21
N PRO A 299 1.82 -11.45 -21.37
CA PRO A 299 1.60 -10.01 -21.45
C PRO A 299 0.37 -9.53 -20.67
N VAL A 300 -0.76 -10.27 -20.75
CA VAL A 300 -2.01 -9.89 -20.08
C VAL A 300 -1.88 -10.05 -18.56
N LYS A 301 -1.34 -11.17 -18.11
CA LYS A 301 -1.04 -11.43 -16.68
C LYS A 301 -0.08 -10.38 -16.12
N ARG A 302 0.91 -9.98 -16.94
CA ARG A 302 1.88 -8.94 -16.60
C ARG A 302 1.20 -7.58 -16.46
N ALA A 303 0.39 -7.16 -17.44
CA ALA A 303 -0.35 -5.91 -17.40
C ALA A 303 -1.30 -5.84 -16.19
N ILE A 304 -2.08 -6.87 -15.94
CA ILE A 304 -2.98 -6.94 -14.78
C ILE A 304 -2.19 -6.84 -13.47
N LYS A 305 -1.09 -7.59 -13.34
CA LYS A 305 -0.28 -7.59 -12.11
C LYS A 305 0.35 -6.22 -11.84
N VAL A 306 0.96 -5.60 -12.86
CA VAL A 306 1.58 -4.28 -12.75
C VAL A 306 0.53 -3.25 -12.38
N THR A 307 -0.59 -3.21 -13.10
CA THR A 307 -1.67 -2.25 -12.84
C THR A 307 -2.23 -2.40 -11.42
N LEU A 308 -2.52 -3.61 -10.96
CA LEU A 308 -3.06 -3.84 -9.62
C LEU A 308 -2.06 -3.50 -8.51
N THR A 309 -0.79 -3.85 -8.71
CA THR A 309 0.27 -3.53 -7.73
C THR A 309 0.51 -2.03 -7.64
N ASP A 310 0.56 -1.35 -8.78
CA ASP A 310 0.77 0.11 -8.83
C ASP A 310 -0.42 0.91 -8.29
N LEU A 311 -1.62 0.33 -8.35
CA LEU A 311 -2.84 0.93 -7.81
C LEU A 311 -3.08 0.56 -6.34
N GLY A 312 -2.30 -0.38 -5.79
CA GLY A 312 -2.46 -0.85 -4.40
C GLY A 312 -3.78 -1.60 -4.15
N ILE A 313 -4.39 -2.19 -5.20
CA ILE A 313 -5.65 -2.92 -5.09
C ILE A 313 -5.34 -4.39 -4.75
N PRO A 314 -5.77 -4.90 -3.58
CA PRO A 314 -5.66 -6.31 -3.26
C PRO A 314 -6.46 -7.16 -4.24
N ARG A 315 -5.91 -8.31 -4.66
CA ARG A 315 -6.58 -9.22 -5.61
C ARG A 315 -7.94 -9.68 -5.11
N ASP A 316 -8.05 -9.91 -3.81
CA ASP A 316 -9.27 -10.40 -3.18
C ASP A 316 -10.41 -9.36 -3.20
N THR A 317 -10.10 -8.09 -3.47
CA THR A 317 -11.11 -7.03 -3.63
C THR A 317 -12.08 -7.31 -4.78
N PHE A 318 -11.65 -8.05 -5.82
CA PHE A 318 -12.51 -8.40 -6.95
C PHE A 318 -13.61 -9.40 -6.61
N GLN A 319 -13.45 -10.21 -5.57
CA GLN A 319 -14.51 -11.10 -5.08
C GLN A 319 -15.73 -10.30 -4.58
N PHE A 320 -15.51 -9.07 -4.10
CA PHE A 320 -16.56 -8.19 -3.61
C PHE A 320 -17.26 -7.38 -4.73
N VAL A 321 -16.71 -7.38 -5.96
CA VAL A 321 -17.32 -6.66 -7.09
C VAL A 321 -18.64 -7.29 -7.54
N ASN A 322 -18.80 -8.60 -7.38
CA ASN A 322 -20.00 -9.35 -7.80
C ASN A 322 -20.80 -9.88 -6.60
N TRP A 323 -20.99 -9.06 -5.56
CA TRP A 323 -21.76 -9.46 -4.38
C TRP A 323 -23.19 -9.85 -4.78
N PRO A 324 -23.62 -11.13 -4.61
CA PRO A 324 -24.92 -11.60 -5.09
C PRO A 324 -26.07 -11.25 -4.14
N THR A 325 -25.74 -11.06 -2.85
CA THR A 325 -26.72 -10.94 -1.77
C THR A 325 -27.31 -9.54 -1.69
N ARG A 326 -28.63 -9.47 -1.58
CA ARG A 326 -29.37 -8.28 -1.16
C ARG A 326 -29.76 -8.42 0.30
N TYR A 327 -29.89 -7.31 1.02
CA TYR A 327 -30.19 -7.32 2.44
C TYR A 327 -31.51 -6.60 2.68
N ASP A 328 -32.49 -7.32 3.23
CA ASP A 328 -33.74 -6.75 3.72
C ASP A 328 -33.50 -6.10 5.09
N ASN A 329 -33.89 -4.86 5.28
CA ASN A 329 -33.71 -4.10 6.52
C ASN A 329 -35.03 -3.54 7.08
N ARG A 330 -36.15 -4.20 6.79
CA ARG A 330 -37.48 -3.72 7.21
C ARG A 330 -37.65 -3.66 8.71
N GLU A 331 -37.12 -4.63 9.48
CA GLU A 331 -37.20 -4.63 10.94
C GLU A 331 -36.35 -3.50 11.53
N ALA A 332 -35.13 -3.26 11.01
CA ALA A 332 -34.30 -2.12 11.43
C ALA A 332 -35.01 -0.79 11.12
N THR A 333 -35.48 -0.62 9.88
CA THR A 333 -36.21 0.58 9.45
C THR A 333 -37.45 0.86 10.33
N LYS A 334 -38.27 -0.18 10.60
CA LYS A 334 -39.43 -0.10 11.49
C LYS A 334 -39.01 0.30 12.91
N ALA A 335 -37.94 -0.29 13.42
CA ALA A 335 -37.43 0.00 14.74
C ALA A 335 -36.83 1.40 14.88
N LEU A 336 -36.25 1.96 13.82
CA LEU A 336 -35.68 3.31 13.76
C LEU A 336 -36.73 4.38 13.43
N LYS A 337 -37.95 4.01 12.99
CA LYS A 337 -38.98 4.97 12.60
C LYS A 337 -39.27 5.96 13.72
N GLY A 338 -39.26 7.26 13.40
CA GLY A 338 -39.52 8.37 14.34
C GLY A 338 -38.31 8.78 15.19
N SER A 339 -37.13 8.15 15.01
CA SER A 339 -35.90 8.53 15.73
C SER A 339 -35.09 9.62 15.03
N GLY A 340 -35.36 9.90 13.75
CA GLY A 340 -34.50 10.77 12.90
C GLY A 340 -33.19 10.13 12.49
N ILE A 341 -33.00 8.83 12.73
CA ILE A 341 -31.78 8.10 12.37
C ILE A 341 -32.03 7.39 11.04
N GLU A 342 -31.41 7.91 9.99
CA GLU A 342 -31.53 7.41 8.61
C GLU A 342 -30.16 7.34 7.95
N VAL A 343 -30.01 6.47 6.94
CA VAL A 343 -28.80 6.43 6.11
C VAL A 343 -28.82 7.63 5.16
N PRO A 344 -27.87 8.56 5.25
CA PRO A 344 -27.81 9.65 4.28
C PRO A 344 -27.42 9.13 2.90
N PRO A 345 -27.98 9.69 1.80
CA PRO A 345 -27.55 9.32 0.45
C PRO A 345 -26.04 9.52 0.25
N LEU A 346 -25.35 8.54 -0.35
CA LEU A 346 -23.90 8.55 -0.51
C LEU A 346 -23.39 9.80 -1.23
N GLU A 347 -24.14 10.31 -2.20
CA GLU A 347 -23.83 11.50 -2.98
C GLU A 347 -23.65 12.75 -2.11
N THR A 348 -24.35 12.80 -0.98
CA THR A 348 -24.34 13.98 -0.10
C THR A 348 -23.08 14.10 0.74
N TYR A 349 -22.31 13.00 0.88
CA TYR A 349 -21.11 12.99 1.74
C TYR A 349 -19.87 12.37 1.10
N ALA A 350 -19.97 11.79 -0.10
CA ALA A 350 -18.85 11.16 -0.80
C ALA A 350 -17.65 12.12 -0.95
N PHE A 351 -17.92 13.42 -1.18
CA PHE A 351 -16.86 14.42 -1.31
C PHE A 351 -16.07 14.60 0.02
N ARG A 352 -16.71 14.44 1.19
CA ARG A 352 -16.03 14.52 2.48
C ARG A 352 -15.15 13.31 2.72
N LEU A 353 -15.61 12.11 2.30
CA LEU A 353 -14.82 10.89 2.37
C LEU A 353 -13.59 10.98 1.48
N TRP A 354 -13.76 11.52 0.26
CA TRP A 354 -12.66 11.76 -0.67
C TRP A 354 -11.65 12.77 -0.11
N ASP A 355 -12.12 13.95 0.31
CA ASP A 355 -11.28 15.02 0.85
C ASP A 355 -10.48 14.56 2.09
N TYR A 356 -11.12 13.82 3.00
CA TYR A 356 -10.44 13.28 4.16
C TYR A 356 -9.35 12.29 3.77
N TRP A 357 -9.64 11.37 2.85
CA TRP A 357 -8.68 10.41 2.37
C TRP A 357 -7.50 11.10 1.68
N GLU A 358 -7.76 12.04 0.79
CA GLU A 358 -6.73 12.75 0.02
C GLU A 358 -5.78 13.54 0.93
N ARG A 359 -6.29 14.09 2.04
CA ARG A 359 -5.50 14.88 3.00
C ARG A 359 -4.80 14.06 4.08
N ASN A 360 -5.32 12.88 4.43
CA ASN A 360 -4.85 12.18 5.62
C ASN A 360 -4.37 10.75 5.35
N LEU A 361 -4.86 10.09 4.30
CA LEU A 361 -4.65 8.66 4.07
C LEU A 361 -4.07 8.33 2.71
N ASP A 362 -3.91 9.30 1.80
CA ASP A 362 -3.25 9.05 0.51
C ASP A 362 -1.82 8.54 0.78
N PRO A 363 -1.48 7.32 0.30
CA PRO A 363 -0.14 6.76 0.49
C PRO A 363 0.98 7.71 0.03
N ASP A 364 0.72 8.57 -0.96
CA ASP A 364 1.72 9.52 -1.48
C ASP A 364 2.12 10.60 -0.47
N LEU A 365 1.29 10.88 0.55
CA LEU A 365 1.62 11.80 1.64
C LEU A 365 2.77 11.30 2.52
N PHE A 366 2.94 9.98 2.58
CA PHE A 366 3.93 9.32 3.44
C PHE A 366 5.18 8.88 2.69
N ILE A 367 5.26 9.14 1.37
CA ILE A 367 6.45 8.84 0.56
C ILE A 367 7.45 9.99 0.73
N ASP A 368 8.57 9.71 1.37
CA ASP A 368 9.73 10.60 1.33
C ASP A 368 10.30 10.58 -0.10
N ARG A 369 9.99 11.63 -0.87
CA ARG A 369 10.43 11.81 -2.26
C ARG A 369 11.83 12.42 -2.37
N SER A 370 12.47 12.73 -1.24
CA SER A 370 13.85 13.21 -1.24
C SER A 370 14.83 12.11 -1.68
N LEU A 371 16.05 12.53 -2.05
CA LEU A 371 17.12 11.57 -2.36
C LEU A 371 17.36 10.65 -1.16
N SER A 372 17.37 11.19 0.07
CA SER A 372 17.52 10.39 1.29
C SER A 372 16.44 9.33 1.42
N GLY A 373 15.17 9.65 1.21
CA GLY A 373 14.07 8.68 1.22
C GLY A 373 14.23 7.56 0.18
N ARG A 374 14.91 7.86 -0.94
CA ARG A 374 15.18 6.87 -1.99
C ARG A 374 16.36 5.96 -1.69
N VAL A 375 17.47 6.51 -1.16
CA VAL A 375 18.78 5.81 -1.13
C VAL A 375 19.25 5.45 0.28
N LYS A 376 18.71 6.02 1.35
CA LYS A 376 19.16 5.80 2.72
C LYS A 376 19.21 4.32 3.10
N GLY A 377 20.39 3.87 3.53
CA GLY A 377 20.66 2.48 3.92
C GLY A 377 20.74 1.49 2.76
N LYS A 378 20.54 1.93 1.50
CA LYS A 378 20.63 1.10 0.31
C LYS A 378 22.05 1.10 -0.28
N VAL A 379 22.37 0.04 -1.01
CA VAL A 379 23.68 -0.15 -1.64
C VAL A 379 23.69 0.44 -3.05
N ALA A 380 24.57 1.41 -3.28
CA ALA A 380 24.77 2.05 -4.58
C ALA A 380 26.19 1.81 -5.10
N VAL A 381 26.32 1.06 -6.19
CA VAL A 381 27.61 0.82 -6.86
C VAL A 381 27.82 1.88 -7.93
N VAL A 382 28.95 2.60 -7.86
CA VAL A 382 29.33 3.65 -8.82
C VAL A 382 30.66 3.28 -9.46
N THR A 383 30.65 2.94 -10.75
CA THR A 383 31.87 2.67 -11.50
C THR A 383 32.53 3.97 -11.94
N GLY A 384 33.89 4.00 -11.96
CA GLY A 384 34.63 5.23 -12.19
C GLY A 384 34.44 6.25 -11.04
N GLY A 385 34.21 5.76 -9.82
CA GLY A 385 33.87 6.59 -8.64
C GLY A 385 35.05 7.37 -8.03
N SER A 386 36.27 7.26 -8.59
CA SER A 386 37.48 7.91 -8.07
C SER A 386 37.79 9.28 -8.70
N SER A 387 36.96 9.78 -9.62
CA SER A 387 37.10 11.10 -10.23
C SER A 387 35.85 11.56 -10.98
N GLY A 388 35.75 12.86 -11.25
CA GLY A 388 34.77 13.47 -12.13
C GLY A 388 33.32 13.15 -11.72
N ILE A 389 32.45 12.79 -12.70
CA ILE A 389 31.03 12.55 -12.49
C ILE A 389 30.80 11.45 -11.46
N GLY A 390 31.56 10.33 -11.53
CA GLY A 390 31.41 9.21 -10.60
C GLY A 390 31.74 9.59 -9.16
N GLN A 391 32.79 10.36 -8.92
CA GLN A 391 33.19 10.87 -7.60
C GLN A 391 32.10 11.80 -7.05
N ALA A 392 31.66 12.80 -7.83
CA ALA A 392 30.60 13.73 -7.42
C ALA A 392 29.27 13.00 -7.13
N THR A 393 28.93 11.98 -7.93
CA THR A 393 27.76 11.12 -7.68
C THR A 393 27.91 10.36 -6.36
N ALA A 394 29.08 9.76 -6.10
CA ALA A 394 29.35 9.05 -4.85
C ALA A 394 29.19 9.96 -3.63
N HIS A 395 29.67 11.19 -3.68
CA HIS A 395 29.48 12.18 -2.60
C HIS A 395 28.00 12.46 -2.34
N LYS A 396 27.21 12.80 -3.39
CA LYS A 396 25.78 13.11 -3.24
C LYS A 396 24.98 11.94 -2.68
N LEU A 397 25.27 10.71 -3.12
CA LEU A 397 24.59 9.51 -2.63
C LEU A 397 24.96 9.20 -1.17
N ALA A 398 26.22 9.35 -0.80
CA ALA A 398 26.68 9.14 0.58
C ALA A 398 26.11 10.19 1.54
N GLU A 399 26.07 11.46 1.15
CA GLU A 399 25.43 12.55 1.91
C GLU A 399 23.92 12.28 2.15
N ALA A 400 23.25 11.62 1.20
CA ALA A 400 21.85 11.19 1.34
C ALA A 400 21.69 9.89 2.15
N GLY A 401 22.76 9.32 2.68
CA GLY A 401 22.75 8.14 3.56
C GLY A 401 22.79 6.79 2.84
N ALA A 402 23.19 6.73 1.57
CA ALA A 402 23.45 5.47 0.88
C ALA A 402 24.74 4.80 1.39
N LYS A 403 24.80 3.47 1.29
CA LYS A 403 26.04 2.70 1.36
C LYS A 403 26.67 2.72 -0.03
N VAL A 404 27.63 3.61 -0.25
CA VAL A 404 28.22 3.80 -1.57
C VAL A 404 29.41 2.88 -1.77
N VAL A 405 29.38 2.12 -2.85
CA VAL A 405 30.47 1.26 -3.30
C VAL A 405 31.08 1.90 -4.55
N ILE A 406 32.33 2.35 -4.48
CA ILE A 406 33.04 2.93 -5.61
C ILE A 406 34.02 1.94 -6.20
N VAL A 407 33.99 1.82 -7.54
CA VAL A 407 34.84 0.90 -8.30
C VAL A 407 35.71 1.68 -9.31
N ALA A 408 37.02 1.51 -9.26
CA ALA A 408 37.95 2.08 -10.22
C ALA A 408 39.26 1.28 -10.20
N ARG A 409 40.21 1.59 -11.13
CA ARG A 409 41.48 0.87 -11.22
C ARG A 409 42.53 1.35 -10.23
N ASP A 410 42.49 2.62 -9.89
CA ASP A 410 43.51 3.31 -9.07
C ASP A 410 43.11 3.25 -7.60
N PRO A 411 43.79 2.45 -6.75
CA PRO A 411 43.44 2.28 -5.36
C PRO A 411 43.71 3.54 -4.51
N GLU A 412 44.70 4.36 -4.88
CA GLU A 412 45.02 5.58 -4.12
C GLU A 412 43.93 6.62 -4.28
N LYS A 413 43.45 6.83 -5.53
CA LYS A 413 42.33 7.75 -5.78
C LYS A 413 41.03 7.25 -5.16
N LEU A 414 40.79 5.93 -5.13
CA LEU A 414 39.66 5.35 -4.43
C LEU A 414 39.72 5.66 -2.92
N ALA A 415 40.90 5.42 -2.30
CA ALA A 415 41.11 5.71 -0.88
C ALA A 415 40.94 7.20 -0.54
N ALA A 416 41.42 8.11 -1.42
CA ALA A 416 41.21 9.54 -1.26
C ALA A 416 39.73 9.91 -1.26
N THR A 417 38.95 9.44 -2.25
CA THR A 417 37.51 9.68 -2.34
C THR A 417 36.77 9.09 -1.11
N GLN A 418 37.15 7.90 -0.67
CA GLN A 418 36.60 7.27 0.53
C GLN A 418 36.83 8.14 1.77
N LYS A 419 38.05 8.65 1.95
CA LYS A 419 38.42 9.53 3.06
C LYS A 419 37.60 10.83 3.04
N GLU A 420 37.41 11.45 1.88
CA GLU A 420 36.59 12.64 1.71
C GLU A 420 35.12 12.40 2.11
N ILE A 421 34.55 11.28 1.68
CA ILE A 421 33.17 10.90 2.01
C ILE A 421 33.06 10.60 3.52
N ALA A 422 34.00 9.85 4.09
CA ALA A 422 34.02 9.51 5.51
C ALA A 422 34.16 10.76 6.40
N ALA A 423 34.94 11.75 5.99
CA ALA A 423 35.09 13.01 6.70
C ALA A 423 33.77 13.80 6.84
N LYS A 424 32.82 13.55 5.92
CA LYS A 424 31.46 14.10 5.95
C LYS A 424 30.43 13.16 6.62
N GLY A 425 30.88 12.07 7.24
CA GLY A 425 30.03 11.09 7.92
C GLY A 425 29.30 10.11 6.97
N GLY A 426 29.67 10.07 5.68
CA GLY A 426 29.10 9.15 4.71
C GLY A 426 29.74 7.75 4.74
N ALA A 427 29.00 6.74 4.32
CA ALA A 427 29.47 5.37 4.20
C ALA A 427 29.97 5.10 2.76
N CYS A 428 31.28 4.81 2.61
CA CYS A 428 31.90 4.53 1.33
C CYS A 428 32.83 3.32 1.40
N PHE A 429 32.70 2.42 0.43
CA PHE A 429 33.50 1.20 0.29
C PHE A 429 34.21 1.21 -1.06
N THR A 430 35.46 0.74 -1.11
CA THR A 430 36.33 0.83 -2.28
C THR A 430 36.69 -0.54 -2.81
N TYR A 431 36.60 -0.72 -4.12
CA TYR A 431 37.05 -1.94 -4.79
C TYR A 431 37.89 -1.56 -6.02
N SER A 432 39.15 -2.04 -6.05
CA SER A 432 40.01 -1.86 -7.23
C SER A 432 39.72 -2.95 -8.24
N CYS A 433 39.35 -2.55 -9.47
CA CYS A 433 39.05 -3.50 -10.55
C CYS A 433 39.26 -2.85 -11.93
N ASP A 434 39.87 -3.59 -12.85
CA ASP A 434 39.86 -3.24 -14.26
C ASP A 434 38.59 -3.81 -14.92
N LEU A 435 37.66 -2.94 -15.27
CA LEU A 435 36.41 -3.30 -15.91
C LEU A 435 36.56 -3.73 -17.39
N THR A 436 37.78 -3.89 -17.89
CA THR A 436 38.07 -4.55 -19.18
C THR A 436 38.34 -6.05 -19.01
N ASP A 437 38.58 -6.52 -17.79
CA ASP A 437 38.77 -7.91 -17.43
C ASP A 437 37.45 -8.55 -16.94
N MET A 438 36.91 -9.45 -17.74
CA MET A 438 35.62 -10.09 -17.46
C MET A 438 35.67 -11.01 -16.23
N ALA A 439 36.81 -11.69 -16.00
CA ALA A 439 36.98 -12.56 -14.83
C ALA A 439 37.11 -11.75 -13.54
N ALA A 440 37.82 -10.61 -13.59
CA ALA A 440 37.90 -9.68 -12.47
C ALA A 440 36.55 -9.10 -12.11
N ILE A 441 35.68 -8.82 -13.09
CA ILE A 441 34.30 -8.36 -12.85
C ILE A 441 33.46 -9.43 -12.13
N ASP A 442 33.59 -10.71 -12.51
CA ASP A 442 32.84 -11.79 -11.82
C ASP A 442 33.28 -11.94 -10.37
N ALA A 443 34.58 -11.86 -10.10
CA ALA A 443 35.12 -11.89 -8.74
C ALA A 443 34.66 -10.68 -7.91
N LEU A 444 34.76 -9.48 -8.50
CA LEU A 444 34.25 -8.24 -7.88
C LEU A 444 32.78 -8.31 -7.51
N ALA A 445 31.93 -8.75 -8.43
CA ALA A 445 30.50 -8.82 -8.20
C ALA A 445 30.16 -9.80 -7.09
N LYS A 446 30.80 -10.98 -7.04
CA LYS A 446 30.65 -11.96 -5.96
C LYS A 446 31.04 -11.36 -4.60
N GLN A 447 32.16 -10.64 -4.55
CA GLN A 447 32.63 -10.00 -3.33
C GLN A 447 31.65 -8.91 -2.85
N ILE A 448 31.24 -7.99 -3.73
CA ILE A 448 30.27 -6.95 -3.38
C ILE A 448 28.95 -7.55 -2.86
N LEU A 449 28.45 -8.60 -3.51
CA LEU A 449 27.23 -9.27 -3.06
C LEU A 449 27.39 -9.94 -1.70
N ALA A 450 28.54 -10.53 -1.41
CA ALA A 450 28.85 -11.14 -0.11
C ALA A 450 28.96 -10.08 1.00
N ASP A 451 29.67 -8.98 0.74
CA ASP A 451 29.97 -7.94 1.74
C ASP A 451 28.75 -7.08 2.06
N HIS A 452 27.86 -6.86 1.08
CA HIS A 452 26.75 -5.90 1.21
C HIS A 452 25.34 -6.54 1.13
N GLY A 453 25.24 -7.83 0.84
CA GLY A 453 23.96 -8.55 0.75
C GLY A 453 23.11 -8.19 -0.47
N GLY A 454 23.68 -7.48 -1.46
CA GLY A 454 23.05 -7.11 -2.72
C GLY A 454 23.29 -5.67 -3.13
N VAL A 455 22.80 -5.31 -4.32
CA VAL A 455 22.92 -3.99 -4.93
C VAL A 455 21.53 -3.44 -5.25
N ASP A 456 21.25 -2.21 -4.85
CA ASP A 456 19.97 -1.52 -5.13
C ASP A 456 20.10 -0.57 -6.33
N PHE A 457 21.25 0.08 -6.49
CA PHE A 457 21.56 1.01 -7.57
C PHE A 457 22.90 0.66 -8.20
N LEU A 458 22.94 0.59 -9.53
CA LEU A 458 24.19 0.46 -10.31
C LEU A 458 24.32 1.67 -11.23
N VAL A 459 25.35 2.49 -11.02
CA VAL A 459 25.69 3.62 -11.87
C VAL A 459 26.89 3.22 -12.74
N ASN A 460 26.64 2.87 -13.99
CA ASN A 460 27.66 2.59 -14.99
C ASN A 460 28.22 3.91 -15.54
N ASN A 461 29.20 4.46 -14.84
CA ASN A 461 29.83 5.72 -15.20
C ASN A 461 31.26 5.52 -15.77
N ALA A 462 31.96 4.45 -15.41
CA ALA A 462 33.27 4.16 -15.97
C ALA A 462 33.23 4.16 -17.49
N GLY A 463 34.19 4.85 -18.11
CA GLY A 463 34.22 4.94 -19.55
C GLY A 463 35.52 5.54 -20.07
N ARG A 464 35.72 5.40 -21.37
CA ARG A 464 36.84 5.96 -22.12
C ARG A 464 36.31 6.61 -23.38
N SER A 465 36.84 7.79 -23.69
CA SER A 465 36.58 8.49 -24.95
C SER A 465 37.84 8.56 -25.78
N ILE A 466 37.76 8.25 -27.07
CA ILE A 466 38.84 8.41 -28.04
C ILE A 466 38.31 9.31 -29.16
N ARG A 467 39.00 10.42 -29.36
CA ARG A 467 38.71 11.38 -30.43
C ARG A 467 39.71 11.18 -31.58
N ARG A 468 39.27 10.57 -32.70
CA ARG A 468 40.08 10.29 -33.88
C ARG A 468 39.22 10.26 -35.14
N ALA A 469 39.74 10.84 -36.25
CA ALA A 469 39.07 10.70 -37.53
C ALA A 469 39.18 9.24 -38.02
N VAL A 470 38.19 8.74 -38.74
CA VAL A 470 38.14 7.35 -39.22
C VAL A 470 39.36 7.07 -40.12
N ILE A 471 39.72 8.00 -41.01
CA ILE A 471 40.90 7.86 -41.86
C ILE A 471 42.22 7.72 -41.08
N GLY A 472 42.29 8.33 -39.89
CA GLY A 472 43.45 8.19 -39.00
C GLY A 472 43.35 6.98 -38.05
N SER A 473 42.40 6.10 -38.29
CA SER A 473 42.17 4.90 -37.47
C SER A 473 42.44 3.59 -38.23
N ILE A 474 42.94 3.67 -39.45
CA ILE A 474 43.16 2.49 -40.33
C ILE A 474 44.00 1.42 -39.62
N ASP A 475 45.11 1.81 -39.02
CA ASP A 475 46.02 0.90 -38.31
C ASP A 475 45.78 0.86 -36.80
N ARG A 476 44.62 1.29 -36.36
CA ARG A 476 44.30 1.47 -34.91
C ARG A 476 42.98 0.84 -34.51
N PHE A 477 42.68 -0.33 -35.06
CA PHE A 477 41.46 -1.06 -34.73
C PHE A 477 41.31 -1.31 -33.22
N HIS A 478 42.43 -1.49 -32.53
CA HIS A 478 42.49 -1.62 -31.07
C HIS A 478 41.83 -0.44 -30.31
N ASP A 479 41.68 0.75 -30.91
CA ASP A 479 40.99 1.87 -30.28
C ASP A 479 39.47 1.60 -30.20
N PHE A 480 38.88 0.90 -31.16
CA PHE A 480 37.49 0.44 -31.16
C PHE A 480 37.30 -0.68 -30.13
N GLU A 481 38.19 -1.69 -30.14
CA GLU A 481 38.14 -2.81 -29.19
C GLU A 481 38.21 -2.31 -27.74
N ARG A 482 39.19 -1.47 -27.40
CA ARG A 482 39.41 -0.92 -26.05
C ARG A 482 38.24 -0.07 -25.58
N THR A 483 37.57 0.64 -26.50
CA THR A 483 36.42 1.48 -26.18
C THR A 483 35.20 0.62 -25.95
N MET A 484 34.95 -0.36 -26.83
CA MET A 484 33.86 -1.33 -26.65
C MET A 484 34.04 -2.16 -25.39
N GLN A 485 35.26 -2.64 -25.11
CA GLN A 485 35.53 -3.48 -23.95
C GLN A 485 35.16 -2.83 -22.64
N LEU A 486 35.52 -1.55 -22.45
CA LEU A 486 35.20 -0.82 -21.23
C LEU A 486 33.75 -0.31 -21.19
N ASN A 487 33.33 0.42 -22.24
CA ASN A 487 32.09 1.18 -22.22
C ASN A 487 30.84 0.32 -22.40
N TYR A 488 30.98 -0.82 -23.08
CA TYR A 488 29.87 -1.74 -23.37
C TYR A 488 30.02 -3.06 -22.62
N PHE A 489 31.02 -3.88 -22.97
CA PHE A 489 31.13 -5.24 -22.40
C PHE A 489 31.32 -5.22 -20.88
N GLY A 490 32.15 -4.34 -20.34
CA GLY A 490 32.33 -4.19 -18.90
C GLY A 490 31.04 -3.78 -18.16
N ALA A 491 30.31 -2.81 -18.73
CA ALA A 491 29.02 -2.38 -18.15
C ALA A 491 27.95 -3.48 -18.20
N VAL A 492 27.81 -4.15 -19.37
CA VAL A 492 26.83 -5.26 -19.51
C VAL A 492 27.20 -6.42 -18.59
N LYS A 493 28.48 -6.77 -18.46
CA LYS A 493 28.93 -7.85 -17.57
C LYS A 493 28.59 -7.57 -16.12
N LEU A 494 28.78 -6.34 -15.63
CA LEU A 494 28.36 -5.91 -14.29
C LEU A 494 26.83 -5.98 -14.11
N ILE A 495 26.06 -5.51 -15.09
CA ILE A 495 24.61 -5.60 -15.07
C ILE A 495 24.18 -7.06 -14.89
N LEU A 496 24.69 -7.96 -15.73
CA LEU A 496 24.34 -9.38 -15.68
C LEU A 496 24.75 -10.05 -14.37
N ALA A 497 25.88 -9.64 -13.78
CA ALA A 497 26.37 -10.19 -12.52
C ALA A 497 25.49 -9.78 -11.30
N PHE A 498 24.96 -8.55 -11.26
CA PHE A 498 24.09 -8.08 -10.17
C PHE A 498 22.61 -8.39 -10.40
N LEU A 499 22.20 -8.61 -11.64
CA LEU A 499 20.79 -8.79 -12.02
C LEU A 499 20.07 -9.91 -11.24
N PRO A 500 20.64 -11.12 -11.01
CA PRO A 500 19.97 -12.17 -10.26
C PRO A 500 19.58 -11.73 -8.85
N ALA A 501 20.45 -11.01 -8.15
CA ALA A 501 20.19 -10.51 -6.81
C ALA A 501 19.12 -9.41 -6.79
N MET A 502 19.12 -8.51 -7.78
CA MET A 502 18.10 -7.47 -7.95
C MET A 502 16.74 -8.09 -8.26
N VAL A 503 16.67 -9.08 -9.15
CA VAL A 503 15.44 -9.80 -9.52
C VAL A 503 14.86 -10.56 -8.31
N ALA A 504 15.70 -11.22 -7.52
CA ALA A 504 15.26 -11.91 -6.30
C ALA A 504 14.61 -10.94 -5.28
N LYS A 505 15.16 -9.72 -5.17
CA LYS A 505 14.61 -8.64 -4.34
C LYS A 505 13.43 -7.91 -4.99
N LYS A 506 13.12 -8.17 -6.26
CA LYS A 506 12.14 -7.43 -7.10
C LYS A 506 12.37 -5.92 -7.07
N ARG A 507 13.61 -5.50 -6.98
CA ARG A 507 14.00 -4.10 -6.84
C ARG A 507 15.44 -3.90 -7.34
N GLY A 508 15.61 -2.95 -8.25
CA GLY A 508 16.91 -2.51 -8.73
C GLY A 508 16.76 -1.33 -9.68
N GLN A 509 17.77 -0.46 -9.71
CA GLN A 509 17.84 0.60 -10.70
C GLN A 509 19.24 0.66 -11.30
N ILE A 510 19.30 0.64 -12.62
CA ILE A 510 20.53 0.67 -13.41
C ILE A 510 20.56 1.99 -14.18
N ILE A 511 21.58 2.80 -13.91
CA ILE A 511 21.77 4.10 -14.53
C ILE A 511 23.04 4.06 -15.38
N ASN A 512 22.92 4.24 -16.69
CA ASN A 512 24.02 4.28 -17.60
C ASN A 512 24.37 5.72 -17.96
N ILE A 513 25.63 6.11 -17.76
CA ILE A 513 26.13 7.40 -18.22
C ILE A 513 26.47 7.26 -19.67
N SER A 514 25.56 7.64 -20.54
CA SER A 514 25.70 7.72 -21.98
C SER A 514 26.27 9.09 -22.41
N SER A 515 26.04 9.54 -23.61
CA SER A 515 26.57 10.79 -24.12
C SER A 515 25.62 11.45 -25.12
N ILE A 516 25.54 12.77 -25.06
CA ILE A 516 24.87 13.58 -26.10
C ILE A 516 25.44 13.27 -27.50
N GLY A 517 26.68 12.77 -27.55
CA GLY A 517 27.33 12.33 -28.80
C GLY A 517 26.58 11.22 -29.53
N VAL A 518 25.79 10.40 -28.81
CA VAL A 518 24.92 9.37 -29.41
C VAL A 518 23.81 10.02 -30.23
N LEU A 519 23.21 11.08 -29.70
CA LEU A 519 22.14 11.82 -30.37
C LEU A 519 22.66 12.70 -31.50
N SER A 520 23.78 13.40 -31.28
CA SER A 520 24.38 14.32 -32.24
C SER A 520 25.27 13.63 -33.28
N ARG A 521 25.64 12.34 -33.07
CA ARG A 521 26.55 11.58 -33.97
C ARG A 521 27.84 12.32 -34.25
N ALA A 522 28.47 12.86 -33.20
CA ALA A 522 29.61 13.76 -33.27
C ALA A 522 30.78 13.19 -34.11
N PRO A 523 31.28 13.91 -35.14
CA PRO A 523 32.42 13.48 -35.93
C PRO A 523 33.69 13.25 -35.09
N ARG A 524 34.55 12.35 -35.52
CA ARG A 524 35.79 11.93 -34.84
C ARG A 524 35.61 11.14 -33.54
N PHE A 525 34.37 10.77 -33.17
CA PHE A 525 34.10 9.97 -31.99
C PHE A 525 33.46 8.62 -32.33
N SER A 526 33.68 8.08 -33.54
CA SER A 526 33.02 6.88 -34.04
C SER A 526 33.10 5.69 -33.07
N ALA A 527 34.30 5.38 -32.53
CA ALA A 527 34.48 4.28 -31.58
C ALA A 527 33.73 4.54 -30.27
N TYR A 528 33.79 5.76 -29.73
CA TYR A 528 33.13 6.15 -28.50
C TYR A 528 31.60 6.15 -28.62
N VAL A 529 31.09 6.82 -29.64
CA VAL A 529 29.65 6.93 -29.91
C VAL A 529 29.05 5.55 -30.16
N ALA A 530 29.71 4.70 -30.96
CA ALA A 530 29.27 3.32 -31.20
C ALA A 530 29.16 2.52 -29.90
N SER A 531 30.15 2.64 -29.00
CA SER A 531 30.14 1.91 -27.72
C SER A 531 29.01 2.37 -26.77
N LYS A 532 28.71 3.67 -26.73
CA LYS A 532 27.62 4.22 -25.90
C LYS A 532 26.24 3.91 -26.51
N ALA A 533 26.09 3.99 -27.83
CA ALA A 533 24.87 3.61 -28.53
C ALA A 533 24.54 2.11 -28.34
N ALA A 534 25.55 1.24 -28.32
CA ALA A 534 25.37 -0.19 -28.04
C ALA A 534 24.84 -0.41 -26.62
N LEU A 535 25.34 0.32 -25.61
CA LEU A 535 24.87 0.23 -24.23
C LEU A 535 23.42 0.77 -24.08
N ASP A 536 23.10 1.87 -24.79
CA ASP A 536 21.76 2.45 -24.78
C ASP A 536 20.73 1.46 -25.37
N ALA A 537 21.03 0.87 -26.53
CA ALA A 537 20.17 -0.13 -27.16
C ALA A 537 19.99 -1.38 -26.28
N PHE A 538 21.05 -1.88 -25.64
CA PHE A 538 20.96 -2.98 -24.68
C PHE A 538 20.02 -2.62 -23.53
N ALA A 539 20.17 -1.43 -22.95
CA ALA A 539 19.35 -1.00 -21.81
C ALA A 539 17.86 -0.86 -22.18
N GLU A 540 17.53 -0.36 -23.36
CA GLU A 540 16.16 -0.24 -23.86
C GLU A 540 15.48 -1.61 -24.02
N CYS A 541 16.20 -2.60 -24.60
CA CYS A 541 15.71 -3.97 -24.69
C CYS A 541 15.51 -4.59 -23.29
N ALA A 542 16.53 -4.50 -22.43
CA ALA A 542 16.51 -5.05 -21.09
C ALA A 542 15.43 -4.41 -20.19
N ALA A 543 15.17 -3.10 -20.32
CA ALA A 543 14.15 -2.39 -19.58
C ALA A 543 12.77 -2.99 -19.83
N SER A 544 12.43 -3.29 -21.09
CA SER A 544 11.14 -3.89 -21.45
C SER A 544 10.99 -5.33 -20.94
N GLU A 545 12.09 -6.11 -20.91
CA GLU A 545 12.10 -7.49 -20.43
C GLU A 545 12.00 -7.60 -18.91
N LEU A 546 12.48 -6.61 -18.17
CA LEU A 546 12.67 -6.66 -16.72
C LEU A 546 11.71 -5.75 -15.94
N LEU A 547 10.78 -5.08 -16.63
CA LEU A 547 9.81 -4.19 -16.01
C LEU A 547 8.97 -4.91 -14.93
N ASP A 548 8.51 -6.13 -15.21
CA ASP A 548 7.73 -6.94 -14.26
C ASP A 548 8.55 -7.52 -13.11
N LYS A 549 9.88 -7.48 -13.23
CA LYS A 549 10.81 -7.90 -12.16
C LYS A 549 11.16 -6.76 -11.21
N GLY A 550 10.65 -5.55 -11.46
CA GLY A 550 10.92 -4.37 -10.63
C GLY A 550 12.31 -3.76 -10.85
N ILE A 551 12.89 -3.98 -12.04
CA ILE A 551 14.20 -3.41 -12.42
C ILE A 551 13.96 -2.26 -13.39
N ALA A 552 14.49 -1.09 -13.06
CA ALA A 552 14.43 0.10 -13.90
C ALA A 552 15.77 0.37 -14.56
N PHE A 553 15.74 0.82 -15.81
CA PHE A 553 16.91 1.30 -16.54
C PHE A 553 16.72 2.78 -16.90
N THR A 554 17.81 3.55 -16.81
CA THR A 554 17.84 4.95 -17.25
C THR A 554 19.14 5.23 -17.96
N ASN A 555 19.09 5.71 -19.20
CA ASN A 555 20.24 6.19 -19.95
C ASN A 555 20.29 7.71 -19.86
N ILE A 556 21.41 8.26 -19.39
CA ILE A 556 21.62 9.72 -19.31
C ILE A 556 22.54 10.13 -20.45
N ASN A 557 22.01 10.80 -21.46
CA ASN A 557 22.79 11.38 -22.56
C ASN A 557 23.53 12.62 -22.06
N MET A 558 24.64 12.38 -21.33
CA MET A 558 25.42 13.42 -20.66
C MET A 558 25.96 14.43 -21.67
N PRO A 559 25.76 15.74 -21.44
CA PRO A 559 26.47 16.76 -22.23
C PRO A 559 27.97 16.78 -21.90
N LEU A 560 28.72 17.77 -22.42
CA LEU A 560 30.12 17.90 -22.11
C LEU A 560 30.31 18.30 -20.64
N VAL A 561 31.07 17.51 -19.89
CA VAL A 561 31.34 17.73 -18.45
C VAL A 561 32.85 17.95 -18.24
N ARG A 562 33.20 18.95 -17.46
CA ARG A 562 34.59 19.31 -17.14
C ARG A 562 35.26 18.28 -16.24
N THR A 563 35.86 17.27 -16.83
CA THR A 563 36.48 16.13 -16.14
C THR A 563 37.89 15.88 -16.68
N PRO A 564 38.70 15.09 -15.97
CA PRO A 564 40.01 14.67 -16.48
C PRO A 564 39.96 13.98 -17.84
N MET A 565 38.82 13.38 -18.21
CA MET A 565 38.65 12.70 -19.52
C MET A 565 38.71 13.69 -20.69
N ILE A 566 38.21 14.90 -20.55
CA ILE A 566 38.17 15.90 -21.61
C ILE A 566 39.39 16.86 -21.60
N ALA A 567 40.12 16.94 -20.48
CA ALA A 567 41.23 17.85 -20.27
C ALA A 567 42.32 17.80 -21.39
N PRO A 568 42.67 16.64 -22.00
CA PRO A 568 43.61 16.59 -23.07
C PRO A 568 43.15 17.25 -24.40
N THR A 569 41.87 17.63 -24.49
CA THR A 569 41.28 18.13 -25.76
C THR A 569 41.07 19.64 -25.67
N LYS A 570 42.08 20.40 -26.08
CA LYS A 570 42.11 21.89 -25.99
C LYS A 570 40.89 22.61 -26.56
N ILE A 571 40.24 22.06 -27.60
CA ILE A 571 39.04 22.67 -28.21
C ILE A 571 37.89 22.82 -27.20
N TYR A 572 37.88 22.07 -26.08
CA TYR A 572 36.85 22.14 -25.07
C TYR A 572 37.06 23.23 -24.01
N GLU A 573 38.22 23.92 -24.04
CA GLU A 573 38.51 25.00 -23.09
C GLU A 573 37.50 26.14 -23.19
N ASN A 574 37.02 26.42 -24.42
CA ASN A 574 36.09 27.51 -24.73
C ASN A 574 34.66 27.04 -25.02
N VAL A 575 34.33 25.79 -24.71
CA VAL A 575 32.96 25.26 -24.92
C VAL A 575 32.24 25.21 -23.58
N PRO A 576 30.94 25.63 -23.52
CA PRO A 576 30.15 25.46 -22.32
C PRO A 576 30.15 24.01 -21.84
N THR A 577 30.43 23.80 -20.54
CA THR A 577 30.52 22.48 -19.92
C THR A 577 29.82 22.50 -18.60
N LEU A 578 29.20 21.39 -18.22
CA LEU A 578 28.72 21.18 -16.83
C LEU A 578 29.92 20.91 -15.92
N SER A 579 29.78 21.26 -14.64
CA SER A 579 30.64 20.74 -13.58
C SER A 579 30.31 19.28 -13.27
N PRO A 580 31.23 18.52 -12.64
CA PRO A 580 30.91 17.18 -12.14
C PRO A 580 29.72 17.13 -11.19
N GLU A 581 29.54 18.17 -10.36
CA GLU A 581 28.47 18.31 -9.38
C GLU A 581 27.09 18.52 -10.04
N GLU A 582 27.05 19.32 -11.12
CA GLU A 582 25.84 19.49 -11.94
C GLU A 582 25.48 18.20 -12.66
N ALA A 583 26.47 17.51 -13.24
CA ALA A 583 26.27 16.21 -13.89
C ALA A 583 25.79 15.14 -12.91
N ALA A 584 26.33 15.11 -11.69
CA ALA A 584 25.84 14.24 -10.62
C ALA A 584 24.40 14.58 -10.21
N GLY A 585 23.98 15.85 -10.36
CA GLY A 585 22.59 16.26 -10.20
C GLY A 585 21.65 15.52 -11.15
N LEU A 586 22.03 15.35 -12.42
CA LEU A 586 21.24 14.56 -13.40
C LEU A 586 21.13 13.08 -13.00
N VAL A 587 22.16 12.51 -12.37
CA VAL A 587 22.10 11.14 -11.83
C VAL A 587 21.11 11.06 -10.66
N VAL A 588 21.10 12.08 -9.80
CA VAL A 588 20.12 12.20 -8.71
C VAL A 588 18.70 12.26 -9.26
N GLU A 589 18.44 13.11 -10.25
CA GLU A 589 17.13 13.20 -10.92
C GLU A 589 16.69 11.84 -11.52
N ALA A 590 17.62 11.12 -12.16
CA ALA A 590 17.34 9.77 -12.67
C ALA A 590 16.94 8.79 -11.55
N ILE A 591 17.58 8.88 -10.37
CA ILE A 591 17.23 8.04 -9.20
C ILE A 591 15.84 8.39 -8.66
N LEU A 592 15.50 9.68 -8.61
CA LEU A 592 14.23 10.16 -8.07
C LEU A 592 13.05 9.81 -8.98
N HIS A 593 13.18 10.06 -10.27
CA HIS A 593 12.06 10.04 -11.21
C HIS A 593 11.98 8.77 -12.07
N LYS A 594 13.08 8.01 -12.23
CA LYS A 594 13.14 6.79 -13.04
C LYS A 594 12.59 7.00 -14.46
N PRO A 595 13.01 8.04 -15.17
CA PRO A 595 12.51 8.32 -16.51
C PRO A 595 12.87 7.20 -17.48
#